data_73a9181c4c97d0b31a5899e1a57d6ce6
#
_entry.id   73a9181c4c97d0b31a5899e1a57d6ce6
#
_cell.length_a   1.000
_cell.length_b   1.000
_cell.length_c   1.000
_cell.angle_alpha   90.00
_cell.angle_beta   90.00
_cell.angle_gamma   90.00
#
_symmetry.space_group_name_H-M   'P 1'
#
loop_
_entity.id
_entity.type
_entity.pdbx_description
1 polymer ?
#
loop_
_entity_poly.entity_id
_entity_poly.type
_entity_poly.pdbx_seq_one_letter_code
_entity_poly.pdbx_strand_id
1 'polypeptide(L)'
;LYPTSARSSRDIIQSGQTDHEAGHVIDVFCGFAGSYFGDLALATLPEGGIFLIGGLARALGPFIDENNFGVAFCDKGRFSEMNKSFGVHLVVDDFAALKGCLAYLMQA
;
A
#
# COMPACT_ATOMS: atom_id res chain seq x y z
N LEU A 1 22.88 13.52 9.21
CA LEU A 1 22.33 12.42 9.98
C LEU A 1 22.50 11.08 9.28
N TYR A 2 22.31 11.07 7.99
CA TYR A 2 22.55 9.88 7.20
C TYR A 2 23.89 10.00 6.49
N PRO A 3 24.66 8.93 6.46
CA PRO A 3 25.94 8.96 5.81
C PRO A 3 25.79 9.10 4.29
N THR A 4 26.92 9.27 3.63
CA THR A 4 26.99 9.36 2.17
C THR A 4 26.46 8.10 1.46
N SER A 5 26.22 7.03 2.22
CA SER A 5 25.62 5.80 1.71
C SER A 5 24.09 5.80 1.67
N ALA A 6 23.45 6.96 1.90
CA ALA A 6 21.99 7.08 1.83
C ALA A 6 21.48 6.64 0.46
N ARG A 7 20.43 5.83 0.47
CA ARG A 7 19.85 5.24 -0.74
C ARG A 7 18.54 5.93 -1.11
N SER A 8 18.25 5.97 -2.41
CA SER A 8 16.96 6.41 -2.88
C SER A 8 15.88 5.37 -2.56
N SER A 9 14.61 5.78 -2.61
CA SER A 9 13.49 4.84 -2.43
C SER A 9 13.55 3.69 -3.42
N ARG A 10 13.92 3.98 -4.67
CA ARG A 10 14.06 2.96 -5.70
C ARG A 10 15.11 1.93 -5.32
N ASP A 11 16.28 2.37 -4.83
CA ASP A 11 17.36 1.47 -4.45
C ASP A 11 16.93 0.55 -3.30
N ILE A 12 16.24 1.10 -2.31
CA ILE A 12 15.75 0.34 -1.16
C ILE A 12 14.77 -0.74 -1.62
N ILE A 13 13.83 -0.39 -2.49
CA ILE A 13 12.82 -1.34 -2.97
C ILE A 13 13.46 -2.43 -3.82
N GLN A 14 14.40 -2.08 -4.70
CA GLN A 14 15.07 -3.05 -5.56
C GLN A 14 15.91 -4.06 -4.78
N SER A 15 16.47 -3.66 -3.65
CA SER A 15 17.30 -4.53 -2.82
C SER A 15 16.56 -5.16 -1.64
N GLY A 16 15.25 -4.91 -1.52
CA GLY A 16 14.47 -5.29 -0.34
C GLY A 16 14.42 -6.78 -0.05
N GLN A 17 14.56 -7.64 -1.08
CA GLN A 17 14.51 -9.09 -0.89
C GLN A 17 15.88 -9.69 -0.60
N THR A 18 16.95 -8.97 -0.92
CA THR A 18 18.32 -9.47 -0.78
C THR A 18 19.11 -8.76 0.30
N ASP A 19 18.71 -7.55 0.68
CA ASP A 19 19.38 -6.73 1.69
C ASP A 19 18.52 -6.66 2.95
N HIS A 20 19.06 -7.13 4.06
CA HIS A 20 18.35 -7.17 5.33
C HIS A 20 17.90 -5.78 5.80
N GLU A 21 18.76 -4.76 5.66
CA GLU A 21 18.41 -3.40 6.06
C GLU A 21 17.30 -2.83 5.20
N ALA A 22 17.39 -3.01 3.88
CA ALA A 22 16.33 -2.55 2.96
C ALA A 22 15.02 -3.26 3.25
N GLY A 23 15.07 -4.56 3.50
CA GLY A 23 13.88 -5.34 3.86
C GLY A 23 13.23 -4.84 5.14
N HIS A 24 14.04 -4.48 6.14
CA HIS A 24 13.54 -3.91 7.40
C HIS A 24 12.84 -2.56 7.18
N VAL A 25 13.45 -1.69 6.38
CA VAL A 25 12.86 -0.38 6.05
C VAL A 25 11.51 -0.56 5.35
N ILE A 26 11.43 -1.47 4.40
CA ILE A 26 10.18 -1.76 3.68
C ILE A 26 9.12 -2.30 4.63
N ASP A 27 9.50 -3.19 5.54
CA ASP A 27 8.57 -3.75 6.53
C ASP A 27 7.99 -2.67 7.43
N VAL A 28 8.84 -1.77 7.94
CA VAL A 28 8.38 -0.63 8.76
C VAL A 28 7.46 0.27 7.97
N PHE A 29 7.81 0.57 6.72
CA PHE A 29 6.97 1.41 5.85
C PHE A 29 5.62 0.76 5.61
N CYS A 30 5.58 -0.53 5.31
CA CYS A 30 4.32 -1.26 5.11
C CYS A 30 3.46 -1.27 6.35
N GLY A 31 4.07 -1.37 7.53
CA GLY A 31 3.36 -1.26 8.81
C GLY A 31 2.70 0.10 9.00
N PHE A 32 3.44 1.18 8.75
CA PHE A 32 2.87 2.53 8.82
C PHE A 32 1.78 2.76 7.79
N ALA A 33 1.99 2.32 6.56
CA ALA A 33 1.00 2.45 5.50
C ALA A 33 -0.28 1.68 5.84
N GLY A 34 -0.14 0.45 6.34
CA GLY A 34 -1.28 -0.35 6.76
C GLY A 34 -2.07 0.33 7.88
N SER A 35 -1.38 0.85 8.87
CA SER A 35 -2.02 1.56 9.97
C SER A 35 -2.76 2.81 9.48
N TYR A 36 -2.14 3.59 8.61
CA TYR A 36 -2.74 4.81 8.05
C TYR A 36 -3.99 4.49 7.23
N PHE A 37 -3.89 3.53 6.31
CA PHE A 37 -5.05 3.14 5.49
C PHE A 37 -6.13 2.45 6.34
N GLY A 38 -5.73 1.75 7.40
CA GLY A 38 -6.69 1.20 8.35
C GLY A 38 -7.50 2.29 9.06
N ASP A 39 -6.84 3.39 9.44
CA ASP A 39 -7.52 4.54 10.03
C ASP A 39 -8.46 5.21 9.02
N LEU A 40 -8.02 5.36 7.76
CA LEU A 40 -8.87 5.90 6.71
C LEU A 40 -10.08 5.00 6.47
N ALA A 41 -9.92 3.69 6.55
CA ALA A 41 -11.03 2.75 6.40
C ALA A 41 -12.07 2.94 7.49
N LEU A 42 -11.65 3.16 8.73
CA LEU A 42 -12.58 3.44 9.83
C LEU A 42 -13.32 4.76 9.62
N ALA A 43 -12.64 5.76 9.05
CA ALA A 43 -13.23 7.07 8.82
C ALA A 43 -14.21 7.08 7.64
N THR A 44 -13.97 6.29 6.61
CA THR A 44 -14.71 6.35 5.34
C THR A 44 -15.62 5.14 5.09
N LEU A 45 -15.40 4.04 5.78
CA LEU A 45 -16.16 2.78 5.61
C LEU A 45 -16.23 2.35 4.13
N PRO A 46 -15.09 2.01 3.51
CA PRO A 46 -15.02 1.78 2.06
C PRO A 46 -15.59 0.41 1.67
N GLU A 47 -16.90 0.29 1.60
CA GLU A 47 -17.57 -0.96 1.25
C GLU A 47 -17.16 -1.48 -0.13
N GLY A 48 -16.86 -0.58 -1.07
CA GLY A 48 -16.36 -0.94 -2.38
C GLY A 48 -14.89 -1.31 -2.44
N GLY A 49 -14.17 -1.16 -1.32
CA GLY A 49 -12.75 -1.48 -1.23
C GLY A 49 -11.85 -0.26 -1.34
N ILE A 50 -10.57 -0.50 -1.09
CA ILE A 50 -9.51 0.49 -1.20
C ILE A 50 -8.62 0.07 -2.37
N PHE A 51 -8.31 1.01 -3.25
CA PHE A 51 -7.50 0.74 -4.44
C PHE A 51 -6.20 1.52 -4.35
N LEU A 52 -5.08 0.79 -4.28
CA LEU A 52 -3.74 1.37 -4.25
C LEU A 52 -3.23 1.50 -5.68
N ILE A 53 -2.92 2.72 -6.08
CA ILE A 53 -2.51 3.01 -7.45
C ILE A 53 -1.23 3.84 -7.44
N GLY A 54 -0.45 3.70 -8.51
CA GLY A 54 0.77 4.47 -8.71
C GLY A 54 2.02 3.61 -8.67
N GLY A 55 3.14 4.22 -9.05
CA GLY A 55 4.41 3.51 -9.18
C GLY A 55 4.93 2.94 -7.87
N LEU A 56 4.81 3.71 -6.79
CA LEU A 56 5.25 3.24 -5.46
C LEU A 56 4.41 2.06 -4.98
N ALA A 57 3.09 2.15 -5.11
CA ALA A 57 2.19 1.07 -4.72
C ALA A 57 2.52 -0.21 -5.49
N ARG A 58 2.75 -0.09 -6.79
CA ARG A 58 3.09 -1.23 -7.64
C ARG A 58 4.44 -1.83 -7.29
N ALA A 59 5.43 -0.99 -7.02
CA ALA A 59 6.76 -1.45 -6.62
C ALA A 59 6.73 -2.18 -5.28
N LEU A 60 5.89 -1.75 -4.35
CA LEU A 60 5.74 -2.36 -3.04
C LEU A 60 4.79 -3.56 -3.02
N GLY A 61 4.07 -3.83 -4.12
CA GLY A 61 3.09 -4.90 -4.19
C GLY A 61 3.58 -6.24 -3.65
N PRO A 62 4.76 -6.74 -4.08
CA PRO A 62 5.27 -8.02 -3.57
C PRO A 62 5.53 -8.04 -2.07
N PHE A 63 5.77 -6.88 -1.47
CA PHE A 63 6.07 -6.77 -0.04
C PHE A 63 4.84 -6.58 0.83
N ILE A 64 3.75 -6.07 0.26
CA ILE A 64 2.54 -5.77 1.03
C ILE A 64 1.94 -7.05 1.62
N ASP A 65 1.91 -8.13 0.87
CA ASP A 65 1.38 -9.41 1.35
C ASP A 65 2.31 -10.10 2.35
N GLU A 66 3.61 -9.88 2.24
CA GLU A 66 4.61 -10.57 3.06
C GLU A 66 4.96 -9.84 4.35
N ASN A 67 4.60 -8.56 4.46
CA ASN A 67 5.00 -7.71 5.56
C ASN A 67 3.79 -7.29 6.41
N ASN A 68 3.99 -6.30 7.24
CA ASN A 68 3.05 -5.92 8.30
C ASN A 68 1.85 -5.11 7.83
N PHE A 69 1.65 -4.91 6.53
CA PHE A 69 0.56 -4.06 6.05
C PHE A 69 -0.81 -4.56 6.52
N GLY A 70 -1.12 -5.83 6.25
CA GLY A 70 -2.42 -6.40 6.60
C GLY A 70 -2.65 -6.46 8.11
N VAL A 71 -1.60 -6.82 8.86
CA VAL A 71 -1.67 -6.86 10.31
C VAL A 71 -1.97 -5.48 10.88
N ALA A 72 -1.23 -4.46 10.44
CA ALA A 72 -1.41 -3.09 10.90
C ALA A 72 -2.76 -2.51 10.45
N PHE A 73 -3.20 -2.83 9.24
CA PHE A 73 -4.50 -2.40 8.72
C PHE A 73 -5.64 -2.88 9.61
N CYS A 74 -5.53 -4.09 10.11
CA CYS A 74 -6.58 -4.71 10.93
C CYS A 74 -6.38 -4.51 12.44
N ASP A 75 -5.24 -3.96 12.88
CA ASP A 75 -4.95 -3.76 14.30
C ASP A 75 -5.68 -2.53 14.82
N LYS A 76 -6.99 -2.65 14.98
CA LYS A 76 -7.89 -1.56 15.36
C LYS A 76 -8.78 -1.94 16.57
N GLY A 77 -8.27 -2.78 17.45
CA GLY A 77 -9.00 -3.17 18.66
C GLY A 77 -10.34 -3.82 18.30
N ARG A 78 -11.42 -3.27 18.88
CA ARG A 78 -12.78 -3.82 18.66
C ARG A 78 -13.27 -3.67 17.20
N PHE A 79 -12.62 -2.85 16.39
CA PHE A 79 -12.99 -2.65 14.99
C PHE A 79 -12.19 -3.53 14.02
N SER A 80 -11.36 -4.44 14.54
CA SER A 80 -10.51 -5.28 13.68
C SER A 80 -11.32 -6.13 12.71
N GLU A 81 -12.41 -6.72 13.16
CA GLU A 81 -13.26 -7.53 12.28
C GLU A 81 -13.89 -6.70 11.17
N MET A 82 -14.27 -5.46 11.46
CA MET A 82 -14.81 -4.57 10.44
C MET A 82 -13.76 -4.26 9.37
N ASN A 83 -12.53 -3.95 9.78
CA ASN A 83 -11.46 -3.68 8.83
C ASN A 83 -11.09 -4.90 7.99
N LYS A 84 -11.19 -6.11 8.53
CA LYS A 84 -10.97 -7.34 7.77
C LYS A 84 -11.98 -7.51 6.64
N SER A 85 -13.14 -6.92 6.74
CA SER A 85 -14.18 -7.02 5.71
C SER A 85 -13.93 -6.12 4.51
N PHE A 86 -13.05 -5.12 4.64
CA PHE A 86 -12.73 -4.22 3.54
C PHE A 86 -11.65 -4.81 2.64
N GLY A 87 -11.90 -4.83 1.34
CA GLY A 87 -10.91 -5.28 0.38
C GLY A 87 -9.87 -4.20 0.10
N VAL A 88 -8.60 -4.60 0.01
CA VAL A 88 -7.52 -3.73 -0.44
C VAL A 88 -6.97 -4.33 -1.73
N HIS A 89 -6.97 -3.54 -2.79
CA HIS A 89 -6.62 -4.00 -4.13
C HIS A 89 -5.46 -3.19 -4.69
N LEU A 90 -4.53 -3.86 -5.31
CA LEU A 90 -3.42 -3.21 -6.00
C LEU A 90 -3.77 -3.06 -7.48
N VAL A 91 -3.75 -1.83 -7.97
CA VAL A 91 -4.00 -1.54 -9.38
C VAL A 91 -2.68 -1.66 -10.14
N VAL A 92 -2.60 -2.62 -11.05
CA VAL A 92 -1.36 -2.91 -11.79
C VAL A 92 -1.32 -2.28 -13.18
N ASP A 93 -2.40 -1.67 -13.62
CA ASP A 93 -2.48 -1.02 -14.94
C ASP A 93 -2.04 0.43 -14.81
N ASP A 94 -0.95 0.79 -15.48
CA ASP A 94 -0.40 2.16 -15.47
C ASP A 94 -1.36 3.18 -16.08
N PHE A 95 -2.28 2.73 -16.91
CA PHE A 95 -3.24 3.60 -17.60
C PHE A 95 -4.63 3.54 -16.99
N ALA A 96 -4.76 2.99 -15.78
CA ALA A 96 -6.06 2.83 -15.14
C ALA A 96 -6.82 4.16 -15.01
N ALA A 97 -6.12 5.23 -14.66
CA ALA A 97 -6.74 6.55 -14.52
C ALA A 97 -7.27 7.07 -15.86
N LEU A 98 -6.49 6.92 -16.94
CA LEU A 98 -6.93 7.31 -18.28
C LEU A 98 -8.11 6.47 -18.75
N LYS A 99 -8.08 5.18 -18.49
CA LYS A 99 -9.20 4.28 -18.85
C LYS A 99 -10.45 4.65 -18.08
N GLY A 100 -10.31 5.01 -16.81
CA GLY A 100 -11.43 5.48 -16.00
C GLY A 100 -12.03 6.77 -16.54
N CYS A 101 -11.19 7.73 -16.94
CA CYS A 101 -11.66 8.97 -17.55
C CYS A 101 -12.39 8.69 -18.87
N LEU A 102 -11.86 7.81 -19.69
CA LEU A 102 -12.50 7.43 -20.95
C LEU A 102 -13.87 6.80 -20.69
N ALA A 103 -13.94 5.86 -19.75
CA ALA A 103 -15.20 5.21 -19.40
C ALA A 103 -16.24 6.22 -18.92
N TYR A 104 -15.81 7.19 -18.11
CA TYR A 104 -16.71 8.24 -17.63
C TYR A 104 -17.24 9.10 -18.77
N LEU A 105 -16.37 9.51 -19.70
CA LEU A 105 -16.78 10.31 -20.86
C LEU A 105 -17.72 9.54 -21.78
N MET A 106 -17.53 8.25 -21.92
CA MET A 106 -18.42 7.42 -22.76
C MET A 106 -19.80 7.23 -22.14
N GLN A 107 -19.93 7.37 -20.83
CA GLN A 107 -21.23 7.32 -20.14
C GLN A 107 -21.96 8.66 -20.17
N ALA A 108 -21.24 9.73 -20.41
CA ALA A 108 -21.83 11.06 -20.51
C ALA A 108 -22.37 11.27 -21.91
#